data_03f01108111cbb99d24db99daa22e878
#
_entry.id   03f01108111cbb99d24db99daa22e878
#
_cell.length_a   1.000
_cell.length_b   1.000
_cell.length_c   1.000
_cell.angle_alpha   90.00
_cell.angle_beta   90.00
_cell.angle_gamma   90.00
#
_symmetry.space_group_name_H-M   'P 1'
#
loop_
_entity.id
_entity.type
_entity.pdbx_description
1 polymer ?
#
loop_
_entity_poly.entity_id
_entity_poly.type
_entity_poly.pdbx_seq_one_letter_code
_entity_poly.pdbx_strand_id
1 'polypeptide(L)'
;MNDIRVEKLLINYKTLEQFKRFKEYGNQELSMLEDLQNNIIENDSESPFYGIHIGHTLIARMSLYRVRAKYDAYFEPPQDYLELWKLEVLPDYRGRNYGKALVDFAKSFQLPIKTNPRINSHGFWEKMGFQKAKYEMERDLGENPLIWMPAGVREKDV
;
A
#
# COMPACT_ATOMS: atom_id res chain seq x y z
N MET A 1 8.45 25.43 3.95
CA MET A 1 8.10 24.28 3.11
C MET A 1 8.09 23.04 3.97
N ASN A 2 6.94 22.39 4.03
CA ASN A 2 6.82 21.17 4.86
C ASN A 2 7.24 19.97 4.03
N ASP A 3 8.39 19.42 4.35
CA ASP A 3 8.81 18.17 3.72
C ASP A 3 8.02 17.02 4.31
N ILE A 4 7.16 16.43 3.48
CA ILE A 4 6.44 15.23 3.87
C ILE A 4 7.39 14.06 3.74
N ARG A 5 7.66 13.41 4.86
CA ARG A 5 8.58 12.28 4.88
C ARG A 5 7.83 10.98 5.11
N VAL A 6 7.93 10.09 4.13
CA VAL A 6 7.43 8.71 4.26
C VAL A 6 8.56 7.85 4.80
N GLU A 7 8.27 7.06 5.81
CA GLU A 7 9.27 6.18 6.42
C GLU A 7 8.73 4.78 6.62
N LYS A 8 9.64 3.80 6.60
CA LYS A 8 9.30 2.42 6.92
C LYS A 8 9.00 2.34 8.42
N LEU A 9 7.89 1.70 8.76
CA LEU A 9 7.46 1.55 10.14
C LEU A 9 8.03 0.26 10.73
N LEU A 10 8.45 0.32 11.98
CA LEU A 10 8.97 -0.84 12.69
C LEU A 10 7.83 -1.79 13.05
N ILE A 11 8.09 -3.09 13.04
CA ILE A 11 7.13 -4.08 13.52
C ILE A 11 7.34 -4.24 15.03
N ASN A 12 6.54 -3.49 15.80
CA ASN A 12 6.61 -3.51 17.26
C ASN A 12 5.28 -3.08 17.89
N TYR A 13 5.20 -3.17 19.23
CA TYR A 13 3.98 -2.81 19.95
C TYR A 13 3.61 -1.35 19.80
N LYS A 14 4.59 -0.46 19.71
CA LYS A 14 4.34 0.98 19.57
C LYS A 14 3.64 1.27 18.23
N THR A 15 4.13 0.68 17.14
CA THR A 15 3.51 0.81 15.84
C THR A 15 2.09 0.25 15.86
N LEU A 16 1.91 -0.91 16.47
CA LEU A 16 0.60 -1.53 16.59
C LEU A 16 -0.40 -0.64 17.33
N GLU A 17 0.04 0.00 18.42
CA GLU A 17 -0.81 0.94 19.17
C GLU A 17 -1.23 2.13 18.30
N GLN A 18 -0.33 2.65 17.48
CA GLN A 18 -0.66 3.75 16.58
C GLN A 18 -1.64 3.31 15.49
N PHE A 19 -1.55 2.08 15.02
CA PHE A 19 -2.46 1.55 14.02
C PHE A 19 -3.91 1.49 14.51
N LYS A 20 -4.13 1.34 15.82
CA LYS A 20 -5.49 1.27 16.38
C LYS A 20 -6.32 2.51 16.15
N ARG A 21 -5.70 3.63 15.81
CA ARG A 21 -6.40 4.88 15.49
C ARG A 21 -6.98 4.89 14.09
N PHE A 22 -6.60 3.93 13.26
CA PHE A 22 -7.02 3.86 11.87
C PHE A 22 -8.24 2.97 11.73
N LYS A 23 -9.13 3.35 10.81
CA LYS A 23 -10.37 2.64 10.55
C LYS A 23 -10.13 1.24 9.99
N GLU A 24 -9.06 1.09 9.21
CA GLU A 24 -8.72 -0.16 8.54
C GLU A 24 -7.96 -1.16 9.41
N TYR A 25 -7.96 -0.96 10.72
CA TYR A 25 -7.37 -1.94 11.65
C TYR A 25 -8.05 -3.30 11.48
N GLY A 26 -7.27 -4.34 11.28
CA GLY A 26 -7.85 -5.66 10.99
C GLY A 26 -6.81 -6.78 11.00
N ASN A 27 -6.97 -7.72 10.08
CA ASN A 27 -6.20 -8.98 10.10
C ASN A 27 -4.69 -8.80 10.08
N GLN A 28 -4.17 -7.81 9.34
CA GLN A 28 -2.73 -7.59 9.29
C GLN A 28 -2.17 -7.23 10.67
N GLU A 29 -2.86 -6.35 11.38
CA GLU A 29 -2.44 -5.88 12.70
C GLU A 29 -2.61 -6.96 13.75
N LEU A 30 -3.68 -7.75 13.66
CA LEU A 30 -3.89 -8.88 14.57
C LEU A 30 -2.82 -9.95 14.38
N SER A 31 -2.45 -10.24 13.12
CA SER A 31 -1.38 -11.17 12.82
C SER A 31 -0.04 -10.66 13.38
N MET A 32 0.24 -9.37 13.23
CA MET A 32 1.44 -8.77 13.79
C MET A 32 1.45 -8.89 15.32
N LEU A 33 0.30 -8.66 15.95
CA LEU A 33 0.19 -8.81 17.41
C LEU A 33 0.51 -10.23 17.86
N GLU A 34 -0.04 -11.24 17.17
CA GLU A 34 0.26 -12.64 17.49
C GLU A 34 1.74 -12.95 17.36
N ASP A 35 2.38 -12.49 16.29
CA ASP A 35 3.80 -12.71 16.06
C ASP A 35 4.65 -12.06 17.18
N LEU A 36 4.30 -10.86 17.58
CA LEU A 36 5.00 -10.16 18.66
C LEU A 36 4.82 -10.87 20.00
N GLN A 37 3.60 -11.36 20.30
CA GLN A 37 3.32 -12.09 21.53
C GLN A 37 4.08 -13.41 21.60
N ASN A 38 4.35 -14.02 20.46
CA ASN A 38 5.11 -15.28 20.38
C ASN A 38 6.62 -15.06 20.21
N ASN A 39 7.08 -13.82 20.31
CA ASN A 39 8.50 -13.45 20.14
C ASN A 39 9.08 -13.86 18.78
N ILE A 40 8.23 -13.95 17.75
CA ILE A 40 8.67 -14.41 16.44
C ILE A 40 9.48 -13.35 15.71
N ILE A 41 9.27 -12.07 16.01
CA ILE A 41 9.97 -11.09 15.31
C ILE A 41 10.19 -9.77 15.82
N GLU A 42 11.34 -9.20 15.51
CA GLU A 42 11.50 -7.78 15.29
C GLU A 42 12.45 -7.59 14.13
N ASN A 43 11.98 -7.84 12.91
CA ASN A 43 12.81 -7.64 11.73
C ASN A 43 12.29 -6.48 10.90
N ASP A 44 12.89 -5.32 11.09
CA ASP A 44 12.48 -4.09 10.44
C ASP A 44 12.68 -4.11 8.94
N SER A 45 13.65 -4.88 8.46
CA SER A 45 13.97 -4.92 7.03
C SER A 45 12.86 -5.56 6.19
N GLU A 46 11.99 -6.34 6.83
CA GLU A 46 10.89 -7.03 6.16
C GLU A 46 9.53 -6.38 6.40
N SER A 47 9.48 -5.26 7.12
CA SER A 47 8.21 -4.60 7.37
C SER A 47 7.58 -4.11 6.05
N PRO A 48 6.31 -4.49 5.78
CA PRO A 48 5.59 -3.95 4.63
C PRO A 48 4.95 -2.59 4.91
N PHE A 49 5.08 -2.09 6.13
CA PHE A 49 4.36 -0.91 6.59
C PHE A 49 5.17 0.36 6.40
N TYR A 50 4.49 1.39 5.90
CA TYR A 50 5.05 2.72 5.68
C TYR A 50 4.10 3.76 6.22
N GLY A 51 4.63 4.88 6.66
CA GLY A 51 3.76 5.90 7.22
C GLY A 51 4.42 7.27 7.30
N ILE A 52 3.61 8.21 7.76
CA ILE A 52 3.99 9.60 7.95
C ILE A 52 3.67 9.98 9.39
N HIS A 53 4.65 10.52 10.10
CA HIS A 53 4.47 11.04 11.46
C HIS A 53 4.48 12.57 11.43
N ILE A 54 3.67 13.15 12.31
CA ILE A 54 3.79 14.55 12.70
C ILE A 54 4.11 14.54 14.21
N GLY A 55 5.32 14.96 14.55
CA GLY A 55 5.82 14.76 15.89
C GLY A 55 5.92 13.26 16.19
N HIS A 56 5.24 12.81 17.23
CA HIS A 56 5.21 11.40 17.60
C HIS A 56 3.95 10.67 17.16
N THR A 57 3.08 11.33 16.40
CA THR A 57 1.80 10.77 16.00
C THR A 57 1.85 10.27 14.56
N LEU A 58 1.52 9.00 14.37
CA LEU A 58 1.34 8.45 13.04
C LEU A 58 0.01 8.98 12.47
N ILE A 59 0.07 9.73 11.37
CA ILE A 59 -1.12 10.37 10.80
C ILE A 59 -1.56 9.76 9.47
N ALA A 60 -0.70 8.99 8.84
CA ALA A 60 -1.02 8.32 7.57
C ALA A 60 -0.21 7.04 7.47
N ARG A 61 -0.78 6.04 6.80
CA ARG A 61 -0.12 4.75 6.65
C ARG A 61 -0.50 4.06 5.36
N MET A 62 0.35 3.13 4.90
CA MET A 62 0.03 2.19 3.83
C MET A 62 0.85 0.92 4.03
N SER A 63 0.41 -0.17 3.37
CA SER A 63 1.17 -1.40 3.30
C SER A 63 1.55 -1.67 1.85
N LEU A 64 2.79 -2.09 1.62
CA LEU A 64 3.28 -2.50 0.31
C LEU A 64 3.82 -3.91 0.39
N TYR A 65 3.30 -4.80 -0.45
CA TYR A 65 3.78 -6.17 -0.55
C TYR A 65 4.37 -6.39 -1.93
N ARG A 66 5.52 -7.04 -2.00
CA ARG A 66 6.15 -7.36 -3.27
C ARG A 66 5.68 -8.72 -3.76
N VAL A 67 5.09 -8.73 -4.96
CA VAL A 67 4.68 -9.96 -5.64
C VAL A 67 5.75 -10.30 -6.65
N ARG A 68 6.27 -11.52 -6.61
CA ARG A 68 7.36 -11.96 -7.47
C ARG A 68 6.88 -12.21 -8.90
N ALA A 69 7.77 -12.00 -9.86
CA ALA A 69 7.50 -12.13 -11.30
C ALA A 69 6.79 -13.44 -11.66
N LYS A 70 7.15 -14.53 -11.00
CA LYS A 70 6.55 -15.85 -11.27
C LYS A 70 5.05 -15.92 -10.96
N TYR A 71 4.54 -14.99 -10.16
CA TYR A 71 3.12 -14.91 -9.83
C TYR A 71 2.42 -13.78 -10.58
N ASP A 72 3.12 -13.05 -11.43
CA ASP A 72 2.54 -11.92 -12.15
C ASP A 72 1.58 -12.39 -13.24
N ALA A 73 0.34 -11.95 -13.14
CA ALA A 73 -0.70 -12.21 -14.13
C ALA A 73 -1.24 -10.91 -14.75
N TYR A 74 -0.60 -9.78 -14.50
CA TYR A 74 -1.10 -8.47 -14.89
C TYR A 74 -0.26 -7.73 -15.91
N PHE A 75 1.05 -7.94 -15.93
CA PHE A 75 1.96 -7.04 -16.66
C PHE A 75 2.78 -7.77 -17.73
N GLU A 76 3.23 -7.00 -18.71
CA GLU A 76 4.16 -7.46 -19.74
C GLU A 76 5.33 -6.48 -19.86
N PRO A 77 6.56 -7.00 -19.82
CA PRO A 77 6.90 -8.40 -19.55
C PRO A 77 6.56 -8.79 -18.11
N PRO A 78 6.41 -10.11 -17.80
CA PRO A 78 6.18 -10.55 -16.41
C PRO A 78 7.30 -10.05 -15.52
N GLN A 79 6.92 -9.50 -14.36
CA GLN A 79 7.89 -8.83 -13.50
C GLN A 79 7.36 -8.73 -12.07
N ASP A 80 8.27 -8.45 -11.13
CA ASP A 80 7.87 -8.14 -9.77
C ASP A 80 6.99 -6.89 -9.79
N TYR A 81 5.98 -6.85 -8.92
CA TYR A 81 5.15 -5.66 -8.76
C TYR A 81 4.77 -5.48 -7.29
N LEU A 82 4.25 -4.31 -6.96
CA LEU A 82 3.82 -4.00 -5.60
C LEU A 82 2.31 -4.10 -5.49
N GLU A 83 1.84 -4.72 -4.42
CA GLU A 83 0.45 -4.69 -4.01
C GLU A 83 0.30 -3.70 -2.87
N LEU A 84 -0.48 -2.66 -3.10
CA LEU A 84 -0.67 -1.58 -2.14
C LEU A 84 -1.97 -1.81 -1.37
N TRP A 85 -1.86 -1.87 -0.05
CA TRP A 85 -2.98 -2.09 0.85
C TRP A 85 -3.05 -0.99 1.90
N LYS A 86 -4.27 -0.76 2.41
CA LYS A 86 -4.50 0.08 3.60
C LYS A 86 -3.91 1.48 3.53
N LEU A 87 -4.07 2.14 2.39
CA LEU A 87 -3.73 3.54 2.30
C LEU A 87 -4.78 4.34 3.08
N GLU A 88 -4.37 4.93 4.18
CA GLU A 88 -5.29 5.67 5.03
C GLU A 88 -4.60 6.88 5.67
N VAL A 89 -5.33 8.01 5.67
CA VAL A 89 -4.92 9.24 6.35
C VAL A 89 -5.95 9.53 7.43
N LEU A 90 -5.50 9.86 8.64
CA LEU A 90 -6.43 10.21 9.72
C LEU A 90 -7.29 11.42 9.31
N PRO A 91 -8.58 11.44 9.73
CA PRO A 91 -9.52 12.45 9.26
C PRO A 91 -9.05 13.90 9.37
N ASP A 92 -8.41 14.26 10.48
CA ASP A 92 -7.95 15.63 10.71
C ASP A 92 -6.80 16.07 9.80
N TYR A 93 -6.21 15.12 9.08
CA TYR A 93 -5.05 15.36 8.21
C TYR A 93 -5.36 15.18 6.74
N ARG A 94 -6.60 14.91 6.39
CA ARG A 94 -7.03 14.75 5.00
C ARG A 94 -7.01 16.07 4.25
N GLY A 95 -6.84 16.00 2.92
CA GLY A 95 -6.81 17.18 2.07
C GLY A 95 -5.49 17.93 2.08
N ARG A 96 -4.40 17.34 2.58
CA ARG A 96 -3.09 17.97 2.71
C ARG A 96 -1.99 17.22 1.96
N ASN A 97 -2.36 16.43 0.97
CA ASN A 97 -1.43 15.67 0.11
C ASN A 97 -0.65 14.53 0.79
N TYR A 98 -1.05 14.07 1.97
CA TYR A 98 -0.38 12.95 2.61
C TYR A 98 -0.60 11.63 1.87
N GLY A 99 -1.82 11.40 1.39
CA GLY A 99 -2.10 10.23 0.56
C GLY A 99 -1.29 10.23 -0.72
N LYS A 100 -1.18 11.39 -1.38
CA LYS A 100 -0.36 11.55 -2.57
C LYS A 100 1.12 11.24 -2.27
N ALA A 101 1.63 11.72 -1.14
CA ALA A 101 3.02 11.46 -0.76
C ALA A 101 3.28 9.96 -0.58
N LEU A 102 2.35 9.23 0.02
CA LEU A 102 2.47 7.78 0.17
C LEU A 102 2.50 7.08 -1.20
N VAL A 103 1.60 7.44 -2.10
CA VAL A 103 1.57 6.83 -3.44
C VAL A 103 2.81 7.19 -4.24
N ASP A 104 3.27 8.44 -4.19
CA ASP A 104 4.51 8.85 -4.85
C ASP A 104 5.71 8.07 -4.33
N PHE A 105 5.74 7.80 -3.03
CA PHE A 105 6.77 6.95 -2.44
C PHE A 105 6.72 5.53 -3.03
N ALA A 106 5.51 4.94 -3.11
CA ALA A 106 5.34 3.61 -3.70
C ALA A 106 5.84 3.60 -5.15
N LYS A 107 5.54 4.63 -5.93
CA LYS A 107 6.00 4.75 -7.32
C LYS A 107 7.52 4.88 -7.43
N SER A 108 8.19 5.36 -6.39
CA SER A 108 9.64 5.53 -6.40
C SER A 108 10.40 4.22 -6.52
N PHE A 109 9.76 3.09 -6.23
CA PHE A 109 10.37 1.77 -6.44
C PHE A 109 10.48 1.39 -7.93
N GLN A 110 9.84 2.14 -8.81
CA GLN A 110 9.86 1.91 -10.26
C GLN A 110 9.31 0.54 -10.69
N LEU A 111 8.41 -0.01 -9.90
CA LEU A 111 7.69 -1.25 -10.19
C LEU A 111 6.22 -0.93 -10.44
N PRO A 112 5.53 -1.77 -11.22
CA PRO A 112 4.07 -1.63 -11.34
C PRO A 112 3.41 -1.75 -9.97
N ILE A 113 2.24 -1.13 -9.81
CA ILE A 113 1.50 -1.16 -8.55
C ILE A 113 0.07 -1.60 -8.82
N LYS A 114 -0.41 -2.55 -8.03
CA LYS A 114 -1.79 -3.00 -8.04
C LYS A 114 -2.43 -2.63 -6.70
N THR A 115 -3.68 -2.14 -6.75
CA THR A 115 -4.44 -1.88 -5.53
C THR A 115 -5.90 -2.22 -5.73
N ASN A 116 -6.59 -2.61 -4.66
CA ASN A 116 -8.02 -2.87 -4.66
C ASN A 116 -8.68 -1.85 -3.72
N PRO A 117 -8.95 -0.62 -4.20
CA PRO A 117 -9.47 0.43 -3.34
C PRO A 117 -10.95 0.23 -3.04
N ARG A 118 -11.40 0.85 -1.96
CA ARG A 118 -12.83 0.91 -1.68
C ARG A 118 -13.55 1.80 -2.70
N ILE A 119 -14.84 1.54 -2.86
CA ILE A 119 -15.69 2.15 -3.90
C ILE A 119 -15.58 3.67 -3.98
N ASN A 120 -15.47 4.35 -2.87
CA ASN A 120 -15.50 5.82 -2.84
C ASN A 120 -14.15 6.53 -3.05
N SER A 121 -13.10 5.78 -3.39
CA SER A 121 -11.77 6.37 -3.53
C SER A 121 -11.24 6.41 -4.96
N HIS A 122 -12.04 6.03 -5.95
CA HIS A 122 -11.59 5.93 -7.35
C HIS A 122 -11.06 7.27 -7.90
N GLY A 123 -11.67 8.39 -7.55
CA GLY A 123 -11.21 9.70 -8.03
C GLY A 123 -9.80 10.03 -7.58
N PHE A 124 -9.45 9.68 -6.36
CA PHE A 124 -8.09 9.83 -5.87
C PHE A 124 -7.10 9.02 -6.71
N TRP A 125 -7.42 7.74 -6.95
CA TRP A 125 -6.52 6.86 -7.69
C TRP A 125 -6.35 7.28 -9.14
N GLU A 126 -7.44 7.74 -9.78
CA GLU A 126 -7.36 8.27 -11.15
C GLU A 126 -6.40 9.46 -11.22
N LYS A 127 -6.49 10.38 -10.26
CA LYS A 127 -5.57 11.53 -10.19
C LYS A 127 -4.13 11.09 -10.00
N MET A 128 -3.91 9.97 -9.36
CA MET A 128 -2.57 9.40 -9.16
C MET A 128 -2.08 8.60 -10.36
N GLY A 129 -2.85 8.56 -11.45
CA GLY A 129 -2.46 7.88 -12.68
C GLY A 129 -2.79 6.40 -12.73
N PHE A 130 -3.63 5.91 -11.83
CA PHE A 130 -4.08 4.53 -11.85
C PHE A 130 -5.24 4.36 -12.82
N GLN A 131 -5.33 3.18 -13.40
CA GLN A 131 -6.40 2.81 -14.32
C GLN A 131 -6.97 1.45 -13.93
N LYS A 132 -8.19 1.18 -14.34
CA LYS A 132 -8.80 -0.13 -14.12
C LYS A 132 -8.03 -1.18 -14.91
N ALA A 133 -7.69 -2.29 -14.25
CA ALA A 133 -7.14 -3.44 -14.96
C ALA A 133 -8.22 -4.06 -15.84
N LYS A 134 -7.81 -4.67 -16.94
CA LYS A 134 -8.73 -5.46 -17.76
C LYS A 134 -9.21 -6.64 -16.93
N TYR A 135 -10.53 -6.81 -16.81
CA TYR A 135 -11.11 -7.85 -15.97
C TYR A 135 -10.87 -9.24 -16.54
N GLU A 136 -10.46 -10.16 -15.70
CA GLU A 136 -10.32 -11.56 -16.04
C GLU A 136 -10.89 -12.39 -14.89
N MET A 137 -11.93 -13.17 -15.16
CA MET A 137 -12.76 -13.79 -14.14
C MET A 137 -11.97 -14.69 -13.18
N GLU A 138 -11.12 -15.56 -13.71
CA GLU A 138 -10.39 -16.53 -12.89
C GLU A 138 -9.31 -15.87 -12.04
N ARG A 139 -8.71 -14.79 -12.57
CA ARG A 139 -7.68 -14.04 -11.85
C ARG A 139 -8.26 -13.13 -10.79
N ASP A 140 -9.31 -12.39 -11.15
CA ASP A 140 -9.80 -11.27 -10.33
C ASP A 140 -10.92 -11.64 -9.37
N LEU A 141 -11.65 -12.72 -9.67
CA LEU A 141 -12.66 -13.30 -8.77
C LEU A 141 -13.66 -12.27 -8.20
N GLY A 142 -14.13 -11.37 -9.07
CA GLY A 142 -15.08 -10.34 -8.66
C GLY A 142 -14.47 -9.06 -8.13
N GLU A 143 -13.17 -8.99 -7.95
CA GLU A 143 -12.47 -7.76 -7.60
C GLU A 143 -12.26 -6.89 -8.83
N ASN A 144 -12.11 -5.58 -8.61
CA ASN A 144 -11.84 -4.64 -9.69
C ASN A 144 -10.56 -3.87 -9.39
N PRO A 145 -9.40 -4.51 -9.59
CA PRO A 145 -8.15 -3.87 -9.26
C PRO A 145 -7.83 -2.67 -10.14
N LEU A 146 -7.16 -1.70 -9.55
CA LEU A 146 -6.55 -0.57 -10.25
C LEU A 146 -5.05 -0.81 -10.34
N ILE A 147 -4.46 -0.41 -11.47
CA ILE A 147 -3.04 -0.59 -11.71
C ILE A 147 -2.38 0.70 -12.15
N TRP A 148 -1.11 0.85 -11.78
CA TRP A 148 -0.22 1.88 -12.28
C TRP A 148 1.03 1.21 -12.85
N MET A 149 1.49 1.72 -14.00
CA MET A 149 2.63 1.14 -14.69
C MET A 149 3.70 2.20 -14.93
N PRO A 150 4.97 1.91 -14.57
CA PRO A 150 6.06 2.80 -14.95
C PRO A 150 6.34 2.71 -16.44
N ALA A 151 7.19 3.62 -16.95
CA ALA A 151 7.55 3.64 -18.37
C ALA A 151 8.12 2.27 -18.80
N GLY A 152 7.74 1.81 -19.99
CA GLY A 152 8.22 0.56 -20.55
C GLY A 152 7.44 -0.69 -20.13
N VAL A 153 6.47 -0.53 -19.24
CA VAL A 153 5.61 -1.64 -18.80
C VAL A 153 4.21 -1.43 -19.36
N ARG A 154 3.59 -2.49 -19.80
CA ARG A 154 2.19 -2.46 -20.25
C ARG A 154 1.38 -3.55 -19.58
N GLU A 155 0.08 -3.41 -19.63
CA GLU A 155 -0.83 -4.41 -19.11
C GLU A 155 -0.84 -5.64 -20.02
N LYS A 156 -0.88 -6.83 -19.42
CA LYS A 156 -1.01 -8.07 -20.15
C LYS A 156 -2.37 -8.14 -20.83
N ASP A 157 -2.39 -8.60 -22.08
CA ASP A 157 -3.65 -8.84 -22.79
C ASP A 157 -4.39 -10.03 -22.17
N VAL A 158 -5.71 -9.89 -22.11
CA VAL A 158 -6.58 -10.91 -21.49
C VAL A 158 -7.35 -11.65 -22.59
#